data_b0ed1146d0b6334f92669dff3e00b2c4
#
_entry.id   b0ed1146d0b6334f92669dff3e00b2c4
#
_cell.length_a   1.000
_cell.length_b   1.000
_cell.length_c   1.000
_cell.angle_alpha   90.00
_cell.angle_beta   90.00
_cell.angle_gamma   90.00
#
_symmetry.space_group_name_H-M   'P 1'
#
loop_
_entity.id
_entity.type
_entity.pdbx_description
1 polymer ?
#
loop_
_entity_poly.entity_id
_entity_poly.type
_entity_poly.pdbx_seq_one_letter_code
_entity_poly.pdbx_strand_id
1 'polypeptide(L)'
;NSGGGIRCTSNSNPTLNNLIVQNNTANNGGGISLESSNPTLSNVTISGNTASAGRGGGLRCISSSDPSLVNVLISGNTSSQEGGGVYNNASDPSFVNVTITGNLSSPTEGNGIFCMNNSNPNLVNTILWGNGPDGLEFASYDGSNSITIFYSNIEGGQDSIVTNDNGTIIWGDGNIDVDPMFVDTANGNYHLLASSQLINAGHPDSTDADGTIADIGTYPYLNSYSGPTWYISESGNDTTATGAS
;
A
#
# COMPACT_ATOMS: atom_id res chain seq x y z
N ASN A 1 19.78 3.90 -16.14
CA ASN A 1 18.83 4.93 -15.70
C ASN A 1 18.07 4.45 -14.46
N SER A 2 17.85 5.33 -13.48
CA SER A 2 16.98 5.08 -12.33
C SER A 2 15.95 6.20 -12.24
N GLY A 3 14.71 5.84 -11.85
CA GLY A 3 13.57 6.74 -11.78
C GLY A 3 13.01 7.04 -13.17
N GLY A 4 12.08 6.23 -13.63
CA GLY A 4 11.45 6.44 -14.94
C GLY A 4 10.54 7.67 -14.95
N GLY A 5 9.70 7.82 -13.93
CA GLY A 5 8.86 8.99 -13.74
C GLY A 5 9.54 10.09 -12.93
N ILE A 6 10.02 9.74 -11.72
CA ILE A 6 10.63 10.69 -10.77
C ILE A 6 11.93 10.11 -10.22
N ARG A 7 12.95 10.96 -10.08
CA ARG A 7 14.18 10.64 -9.36
C ARG A 7 14.52 11.76 -8.38
N CYS A 8 14.70 11.39 -7.10
CA CYS A 8 15.20 12.27 -6.05
C CYS A 8 16.56 11.76 -5.57
N THR A 9 17.56 12.65 -5.50
CA THR A 9 18.91 12.31 -5.07
C THR A 9 19.51 13.45 -4.25
N SER A 10 20.55 13.16 -3.47
CA SER A 10 21.36 14.20 -2.83
C SER A 10 20.54 15.09 -1.87
N ASN A 11 19.78 14.47 -0.98
CA ASN A 11 18.90 15.12 0.00
C ASN A 11 17.79 15.99 -0.63
N SER A 12 17.31 15.60 -1.79
CA SER A 12 16.14 16.23 -2.41
C SER A 12 14.85 15.70 -1.78
N ASN A 13 14.20 16.50 -0.96
CA ASN A 13 13.03 16.11 -0.18
C ASN A 13 11.78 16.89 -0.62
N PRO A 14 11.28 16.72 -1.85
CA PRO A 14 10.09 17.42 -2.32
C PRO A 14 8.82 16.91 -1.64
N THR A 15 7.78 17.75 -1.64
CA THR A 15 6.42 17.30 -1.39
C THR A 15 5.77 16.96 -2.73
N LEU A 16 5.40 15.69 -2.90
CA LEU A 16 4.73 15.16 -4.08
C LEU A 16 3.27 14.93 -3.72
N ASN A 17 2.36 15.70 -4.28
CA ASN A 17 0.95 15.67 -3.91
C ASN A 17 0.03 15.62 -5.13
N ASN A 18 -1.02 14.80 -5.07
CA ASN A 18 -2.01 14.64 -6.13
C ASN A 18 -1.37 14.29 -7.50
N LEU A 19 -0.50 13.27 -7.52
CA LEU A 19 0.22 12.86 -8.72
C LEU A 19 -0.15 11.45 -9.16
N ILE A 20 -0.07 11.24 -10.47
CA ILE A 20 -0.13 9.92 -11.08
C ILE A 20 1.21 9.66 -11.78
N VAL A 21 1.94 8.66 -11.31
CA VAL A 21 3.20 8.19 -11.87
C VAL A 21 2.95 6.81 -12.47
N GLN A 22 2.69 6.76 -13.78
CA GLN A 22 2.25 5.51 -14.39
C GLN A 22 2.96 5.20 -15.70
N ASN A 23 3.07 3.89 -16.01
CA ASN A 23 3.57 3.37 -17.28
C ASN A 23 4.99 3.87 -17.63
N ASN A 24 5.80 4.16 -16.63
CA ASN A 24 7.19 4.55 -16.83
C ASN A 24 8.11 3.33 -16.82
N THR A 25 9.21 3.42 -17.53
CA THR A 25 10.22 2.35 -17.59
C THR A 25 11.61 2.91 -17.32
N ALA A 26 12.33 2.24 -16.42
CA ALA A 26 13.75 2.50 -16.16
C ALA A 26 14.47 1.19 -15.85
N ASN A 27 15.81 1.23 -15.74
CA ASN A 27 16.55 0.06 -15.30
C ASN A 27 16.22 -0.29 -13.84
N ASN A 28 16.11 0.74 -12.98
CA ASN A 28 15.71 0.61 -11.57
C ASN A 28 14.73 1.73 -11.21
N GLY A 29 13.85 1.47 -10.25
CA GLY A 29 12.82 2.44 -9.84
C GLY A 29 11.97 2.84 -11.05
N GLY A 30 11.19 1.92 -11.58
CA GLY A 30 10.41 2.17 -12.80
C GLY A 30 9.53 3.41 -12.69
N GLY A 31 8.81 3.58 -11.59
CA GLY A 31 8.05 4.78 -11.28
C GLY A 31 8.91 5.86 -10.62
N ILE A 32 9.32 5.61 -9.38
CA ILE A 32 10.06 6.56 -8.54
C ILE A 32 11.33 5.92 -8.01
N SER A 33 12.45 6.63 -8.05
CA SER A 33 13.71 6.22 -7.42
C SER A 33 14.20 7.30 -6.47
N LEU A 34 14.43 6.89 -5.22
CA LEU A 34 14.95 7.73 -4.14
C LEU A 34 16.33 7.24 -3.73
N GLU A 35 17.28 8.16 -3.65
CA GLU A 35 18.64 7.90 -3.21
C GLU A 35 19.10 9.02 -2.27
N SER A 36 19.27 8.68 -0.99
CA SER A 36 19.56 9.66 0.07
C SER A 36 18.56 10.83 0.04
N SER A 37 17.27 10.54 -0.02
CA SER A 37 16.22 11.57 -0.20
C SER A 37 14.90 11.12 0.41
N ASN A 38 14.28 11.97 1.22
CA ASN A 38 13.11 11.69 2.06
C ASN A 38 11.89 12.55 1.65
N PRO A 39 11.33 12.36 0.45
CA PRO A 39 10.14 13.10 0.04
C PRO A 39 8.91 12.71 0.85
N THR A 40 7.92 13.61 0.87
CA THR A 40 6.56 13.27 1.31
C THR A 40 5.69 13.04 0.07
N LEU A 41 5.04 11.87 0.01
CA LEU A 41 4.08 11.52 -1.02
C LEU A 41 2.67 11.53 -0.42
N SER A 42 1.75 12.27 -1.01
CA SER A 42 0.38 12.42 -0.50
C SER A 42 -0.62 12.36 -1.65
N ASN A 43 -1.60 11.47 -1.57
CA ASN A 43 -2.58 11.23 -2.64
C ASN A 43 -1.89 10.93 -4.00
N VAL A 44 -0.98 9.97 -4.01
CA VAL A 44 -0.19 9.60 -5.20
C VAL A 44 -0.56 8.21 -5.69
N THR A 45 -0.71 8.08 -6.99
CA THR A 45 -0.84 6.77 -7.65
C THR A 45 0.46 6.43 -8.37
N ILE A 46 1.03 5.26 -8.06
CA ILE A 46 2.22 4.71 -8.70
C ILE A 46 1.82 3.39 -9.35
N SER A 47 1.55 3.37 -10.67
CA SER A 47 0.94 2.19 -11.28
C SER A 47 1.53 1.82 -12.65
N GLY A 48 1.60 0.52 -12.94
CA GLY A 48 2.04 0.01 -14.23
C GLY A 48 3.47 0.35 -14.61
N ASN A 49 4.34 0.71 -13.65
CA ASN A 49 5.72 1.07 -13.92
C ASN A 49 6.61 -0.17 -13.96
N THR A 50 7.72 -0.09 -14.71
CA THR A 50 8.61 -1.22 -14.96
C THR A 50 10.08 -0.90 -14.65
N ALA A 51 10.68 -1.66 -13.72
CA ALA A 51 12.13 -1.72 -13.56
C ALA A 51 12.69 -2.84 -14.45
N SER A 52 13.11 -2.49 -15.66
CA SER A 52 13.38 -3.45 -16.74
C SER A 52 14.68 -4.25 -16.60
N ALA A 53 15.60 -3.84 -15.75
CA ALA A 53 16.88 -4.50 -15.54
C ALA A 53 17.28 -4.61 -14.06
N GLY A 54 16.39 -4.28 -13.13
CA GLY A 54 16.70 -4.24 -11.71
C GLY A 54 15.46 -4.14 -10.83
N ARG A 55 15.54 -3.35 -9.78
CA ARG A 55 14.73 -3.39 -8.56
C ARG A 55 13.77 -2.22 -8.43
N GLY A 56 12.66 -2.46 -7.70
CA GLY A 56 11.67 -1.44 -7.41
C GLY A 56 10.86 -1.03 -8.63
N GLY A 57 9.88 -1.82 -9.04
CA GLY A 57 9.03 -1.51 -10.19
C GLY A 57 8.28 -0.19 -9.99
N GLY A 58 7.59 -0.05 -8.87
CA GLY A 58 6.90 1.18 -8.48
C GLY A 58 7.83 2.19 -7.81
N LEU A 59 8.34 1.83 -6.63
CA LEU A 59 9.16 2.69 -5.78
C LEU A 59 10.47 1.99 -5.38
N ARG A 60 11.58 2.69 -5.48
CA ARG A 60 12.88 2.25 -5.02
C ARG A 60 13.43 3.24 -4.00
N CYS A 61 13.71 2.78 -2.77
CA CYS A 61 14.31 3.55 -1.68
C CYS A 61 15.68 2.97 -1.34
N ILE A 62 16.74 3.77 -1.42
CA ILE A 62 18.09 3.32 -1.10
C ILE A 62 18.87 4.39 -0.34
N SER A 63 19.89 3.94 0.41
CA SER A 63 20.86 4.83 1.06
C SER A 63 20.20 5.84 2.00
N SER A 64 19.45 5.33 2.97
CA SER A 64 18.69 6.13 3.95
C SER A 64 17.68 7.07 3.28
N SER A 65 16.89 6.50 2.38
CA SER A 65 15.73 7.16 1.80
C SER A 65 14.47 6.71 2.55
N ASP A 66 13.99 7.55 3.44
CA ASP A 66 12.90 7.28 4.37
C ASP A 66 11.67 8.15 4.03
N PRO A 67 11.02 7.92 2.87
CA PRO A 67 9.86 8.71 2.48
C PRO A 67 8.67 8.46 3.39
N SER A 68 7.83 9.48 3.51
CA SER A 68 6.50 9.35 4.11
C SER A 68 5.45 9.23 3.00
N LEU A 69 4.69 8.14 3.01
CA LEU A 69 3.61 7.89 2.06
C LEU A 69 2.27 7.94 2.79
N VAL A 70 1.37 8.80 2.34
CA VAL A 70 0.02 8.95 2.91
C VAL A 70 -1.01 8.93 1.78
N ASN A 71 -2.00 8.05 1.88
CA ASN A 71 -3.02 7.85 0.85
C ASN A 71 -2.39 7.54 -0.53
N VAL A 72 -1.53 6.55 -0.59
CA VAL A 72 -0.79 6.18 -1.82
C VAL A 72 -1.23 4.81 -2.34
N LEU A 73 -1.52 4.75 -3.63
CA LEU A 73 -1.74 3.49 -4.33
C LEU A 73 -0.46 3.07 -5.07
N ILE A 74 0.00 1.84 -4.83
CA ILE A 74 1.12 1.22 -5.56
C ILE A 74 0.60 -0.06 -6.22
N SER A 75 0.31 -0.04 -7.53
CA SER A 75 -0.39 -1.15 -8.16
C SER A 75 0.15 -1.53 -9.54
N GLY A 76 0.16 -2.83 -9.82
CA GLY A 76 0.50 -3.35 -11.15
C GLY A 76 1.91 -2.99 -11.64
N ASN A 77 2.84 -2.70 -10.74
CA ASN A 77 4.22 -2.40 -11.10
C ASN A 77 5.03 -3.69 -11.23
N THR A 78 6.05 -3.67 -12.06
CA THR A 78 6.88 -4.86 -12.32
C THR A 78 8.37 -4.56 -12.19
N SER A 79 9.13 -5.51 -11.68
CA SER A 79 10.59 -5.47 -11.66
C SER A 79 11.17 -6.76 -12.24
N SER A 80 12.35 -6.66 -12.85
CA SER A 80 13.09 -7.83 -13.31
C SER A 80 13.97 -8.47 -12.22
N GLN A 81 13.99 -7.87 -11.05
CA GLN A 81 14.62 -8.36 -9.84
C GLN A 81 13.65 -8.09 -8.67
N GLU A 82 14.13 -7.93 -7.47
CA GLU A 82 13.35 -7.81 -6.25
C GLU A 82 12.48 -6.53 -6.19
N GLY A 83 11.39 -6.58 -5.43
CA GLY A 83 10.52 -5.46 -5.13
C GLY A 83 9.68 -4.99 -6.31
N GLY A 84 8.69 -5.75 -6.73
CA GLY A 84 7.78 -5.35 -7.80
C GLY A 84 7.07 -4.02 -7.51
N GLY A 85 6.49 -3.90 -6.33
CA GLY A 85 5.93 -2.65 -5.82
C GLY A 85 6.99 -1.73 -5.24
N VAL A 86 7.63 -2.17 -4.15
CA VAL A 86 8.57 -1.38 -3.36
C VAL A 86 9.85 -2.17 -3.09
N TYR A 87 10.98 -1.53 -3.29
CA TYR A 87 12.29 -2.05 -2.93
C TYR A 87 12.97 -1.12 -1.93
N ASN A 88 13.32 -1.64 -0.75
CA ASN A 88 13.99 -0.93 0.32
C ASN A 88 15.41 -1.49 0.55
N ASN A 89 16.39 -0.61 0.59
CA ASN A 89 17.77 -0.96 0.88
C ASN A 89 18.39 0.09 1.80
N ALA A 90 18.65 -0.26 3.03
CA ALA A 90 19.06 0.67 4.09
C ALA A 90 18.12 1.89 4.14
N SER A 91 16.80 1.64 4.21
CA SER A 91 15.78 2.69 4.08
C SER A 91 14.52 2.29 4.84
N ASP A 92 13.94 3.23 5.58
CA ASP A 92 12.86 3.03 6.54
C ASP A 92 11.59 3.84 6.15
N PRO A 93 10.94 3.53 5.02
CA PRO A 93 9.73 4.25 4.59
C PRO A 93 8.56 4.04 5.56
N SER A 94 7.73 5.07 5.70
CA SER A 94 6.46 5.01 6.43
C SER A 94 5.28 5.00 5.48
N PHE A 95 4.38 4.02 5.65
CA PHE A 95 3.16 3.84 4.87
C PHE A 95 1.95 4.04 5.78
N VAL A 96 1.12 5.02 5.45
CA VAL A 96 -0.13 5.31 6.17
C VAL A 96 -1.27 5.41 5.16
N ASN A 97 -2.31 4.63 5.36
CA ASN A 97 -3.43 4.53 4.41
C ASN A 97 -2.93 4.22 2.98
N VAL A 98 -2.17 3.15 2.83
CA VAL A 98 -1.57 2.76 1.54
C VAL A 98 -2.17 1.46 1.04
N THR A 99 -2.31 1.31 -0.27
CA THR A 99 -2.68 0.05 -0.91
C THR A 99 -1.56 -0.38 -1.84
N ILE A 100 -1.01 -1.57 -1.60
CA ILE A 100 0.04 -2.20 -2.42
C ILE A 100 -0.54 -3.49 -2.99
N THR A 101 -0.79 -3.53 -4.30
CA THR A 101 -1.54 -4.64 -4.91
C THR A 101 -1.14 -4.92 -6.35
N GLY A 102 -1.20 -6.18 -6.76
CA GLY A 102 -0.97 -6.59 -8.15
C GLY A 102 0.44 -6.33 -8.66
N ASN A 103 1.42 -6.12 -7.79
CA ASN A 103 2.82 -5.90 -8.18
C ASN A 103 3.54 -7.24 -8.36
N LEU A 104 4.51 -7.29 -9.26
CA LEU A 104 5.23 -8.52 -9.60
C LEU A 104 6.73 -8.28 -9.72
N SER A 105 7.52 -9.23 -9.26
CA SER A 105 8.97 -9.31 -9.47
C SER A 105 9.34 -10.60 -10.23
N SER A 106 10.51 -10.64 -10.84
CA SER A 106 11.00 -11.82 -11.55
C SER A 106 12.53 -11.99 -11.32
N PRO A 107 12.99 -12.99 -10.55
CA PRO A 107 12.19 -14.01 -9.86
C PRO A 107 11.18 -13.41 -8.86
N THR A 108 10.28 -14.24 -8.32
CA THR A 108 9.28 -13.82 -7.35
C THR A 108 9.94 -13.58 -5.99
N GLU A 109 10.49 -12.39 -5.80
CA GLU A 109 11.14 -11.97 -4.54
C GLU A 109 10.57 -10.62 -4.10
N GLY A 110 9.79 -10.63 -3.01
CA GLY A 110 9.15 -9.45 -2.47
C GLY A 110 8.29 -8.71 -3.51
N ASN A 111 7.33 -9.39 -4.10
CA ASN A 111 6.48 -8.83 -5.16
C ASN A 111 5.85 -7.49 -4.76
N GLY A 112 5.28 -7.40 -3.55
CA GLY A 112 4.75 -6.16 -2.99
C GLY A 112 5.85 -5.29 -2.40
N ILE A 113 6.57 -5.81 -1.39
CA ILE A 113 7.64 -5.11 -0.67
C ILE A 113 8.83 -6.05 -0.49
N PHE A 114 10.01 -5.58 -0.82
CA PHE A 114 11.28 -6.23 -0.51
C PHE A 114 12.16 -5.35 0.37
N CYS A 115 12.78 -5.95 1.41
CA CYS A 115 13.64 -5.25 2.36
C CYS A 115 15.01 -5.90 2.48
N MET A 116 16.08 -5.08 2.49
CA MET A 116 17.44 -5.54 2.74
C MET A 116 18.29 -4.47 3.46
N ASN A 117 19.44 -4.88 3.98
CA ASN A 117 20.45 -3.99 4.57
C ASN A 117 19.93 -3.13 5.73
N ASN A 118 19.29 -3.75 6.73
CA ASN A 118 18.71 -3.08 7.91
C ASN A 118 17.56 -2.11 7.54
N SER A 119 16.73 -2.45 6.59
CA SER A 119 15.51 -1.69 6.28
C SER A 119 14.41 -2.00 7.28
N ASN A 120 13.73 -0.97 7.78
CA ASN A 120 12.73 -1.08 8.84
C ASN A 120 11.44 -0.30 8.50
N PRO A 121 10.70 -0.68 7.45
CA PRO A 121 9.46 0.02 7.09
C PRO A 121 8.39 -0.11 8.17
N ASN A 122 7.51 0.91 8.23
CA ASN A 122 6.35 0.93 9.11
C ASN A 122 5.06 1.03 8.30
N LEU A 123 4.11 0.13 8.57
CA LEU A 123 2.81 0.05 7.91
C LEU A 123 1.69 0.31 8.91
N VAL A 124 0.84 1.29 8.63
CA VAL A 124 -0.38 1.58 9.40
C VAL A 124 -1.54 1.77 8.41
N ASN A 125 -2.69 1.20 8.69
CA ASN A 125 -3.86 1.24 7.82
C ASN A 125 -3.54 0.86 6.37
N THR A 126 -2.68 -0.13 6.16
CA THR A 126 -2.14 -0.48 4.85
C THR A 126 -2.73 -1.81 4.36
N ILE A 127 -3.10 -1.86 3.08
CA ILE A 127 -3.47 -3.09 2.38
C ILE A 127 -2.24 -3.60 1.62
N LEU A 128 -1.83 -4.84 1.89
CA LEU A 128 -0.86 -5.60 1.09
C LEU A 128 -1.55 -6.87 0.59
N TRP A 129 -2.05 -6.85 -0.65
CA TRP A 129 -2.95 -7.88 -1.17
C TRP A 129 -2.77 -8.10 -2.67
N GLY A 130 -2.87 -9.37 -3.12
CA GLY A 130 -2.83 -9.70 -4.54
C GLY A 130 -1.48 -9.47 -5.21
N ASN A 131 -0.36 -9.50 -4.45
CA ASN A 131 0.98 -9.36 -4.99
C ASN A 131 1.64 -10.73 -5.29
N GLY A 132 0.87 -11.83 -5.21
CA GLY A 132 1.40 -13.17 -5.41
C GLY A 132 2.06 -13.75 -4.15
N PRO A 133 2.74 -14.90 -4.26
CA PRO A 133 3.13 -15.71 -3.10
C PRO A 133 4.05 -15.01 -2.11
N ASP A 134 4.96 -14.16 -2.58
CA ASP A 134 5.96 -13.49 -1.74
C ASP A 134 5.65 -11.99 -1.66
N GLY A 135 4.46 -11.67 -1.13
CA GLY A 135 3.96 -10.30 -1.04
C GLY A 135 4.88 -9.37 -0.26
N LEU A 136 5.50 -9.88 0.81
CA LEU A 136 6.51 -9.17 1.60
C LEU A 136 7.67 -10.12 1.92
N GLU A 137 8.89 -9.69 1.62
CA GLU A 137 10.08 -10.51 1.80
C GLU A 137 11.28 -9.71 2.28
N PHE A 138 12.10 -10.34 3.13
CA PHE A 138 13.42 -9.86 3.54
C PHE A 138 14.50 -10.63 2.78
N ALA A 139 15.56 -9.95 2.39
CA ALA A 139 16.74 -10.59 1.81
C ALA A 139 17.30 -11.67 2.76
N SER A 140 17.77 -12.78 2.21
CA SER A 140 18.41 -13.86 2.98
C SER A 140 19.85 -13.54 3.42
N TYR A 141 20.34 -12.38 3.05
CA TYR A 141 21.72 -11.91 3.28
C TYR A 141 21.69 -10.41 3.59
N ASP A 142 22.76 -9.88 4.17
CA ASP A 142 22.97 -8.46 4.42
C ASP A 142 22.03 -7.81 5.45
N GLY A 143 22.53 -7.64 6.66
CA GLY A 143 21.89 -6.90 7.74
C GLY A 143 20.67 -7.61 8.32
N SER A 144 20.15 -7.08 9.41
CA SER A 144 18.95 -7.56 10.07
C SER A 144 17.80 -6.59 9.78
N ASN A 145 16.82 -7.03 9.01
CA ASN A 145 15.67 -6.20 8.66
C ASN A 145 14.60 -6.26 9.75
N SER A 146 13.71 -5.30 9.79
CA SER A 146 12.48 -5.40 10.58
C SER A 146 11.31 -4.78 9.82
N ILE A 147 10.10 -5.14 10.21
CA ILE A 147 8.90 -4.46 9.76
C ILE A 147 7.95 -4.30 10.93
N THR A 148 7.33 -3.13 11.01
CA THR A 148 6.30 -2.84 12.00
C THR A 148 4.96 -2.70 11.30
N ILE A 149 3.94 -3.43 11.75
CA ILE A 149 2.63 -3.48 11.09
C ILE A 149 1.52 -3.34 12.13
N PHE A 150 0.67 -2.33 11.96
CA PHE A 150 -0.51 -2.08 12.78
C PHE A 150 -1.73 -1.79 11.93
N TYR A 151 -2.90 -2.26 12.34
CA TYR A 151 -4.19 -1.95 11.72
C TYR A 151 -4.16 -2.10 10.20
N SER A 152 -3.55 -3.16 9.71
CA SER A 152 -3.29 -3.39 8.29
C SER A 152 -3.87 -4.73 7.82
N ASN A 153 -4.19 -4.81 6.55
CA ASN A 153 -4.68 -6.03 5.94
C ASN A 153 -3.58 -6.68 5.09
N ILE A 154 -3.05 -7.80 5.56
CA ILE A 154 -1.93 -8.51 4.95
C ILE A 154 -2.40 -9.89 4.49
N GLU A 155 -2.33 -10.15 3.17
CA GLU A 155 -2.70 -11.44 2.58
C GLU A 155 -1.88 -12.58 3.17
N GLY A 156 -2.58 -13.58 3.72
CA GLY A 156 -1.96 -14.73 4.40
C GLY A 156 -1.46 -14.42 5.82
N GLY A 157 -1.70 -13.21 6.34
CA GLY A 157 -1.35 -12.80 7.69
C GLY A 157 0.16 -12.73 7.93
N GLN A 158 0.57 -12.80 9.21
CA GLN A 158 1.97 -12.75 9.62
C GLN A 158 2.79 -13.90 9.03
N ASP A 159 2.19 -15.07 8.90
CA ASP A 159 2.88 -16.30 8.46
C ASP A 159 3.25 -16.27 6.98
N SER A 160 2.64 -15.38 6.18
CA SER A 160 2.98 -15.20 4.75
C SER A 160 4.22 -14.34 4.52
N ILE A 161 4.73 -13.68 5.54
CA ILE A 161 5.92 -12.81 5.43
C ILE A 161 7.19 -13.67 5.40
N VAL A 162 7.92 -13.60 4.30
CA VAL A 162 9.16 -14.36 4.11
C VAL A 162 10.31 -13.62 4.76
N THR A 163 10.73 -14.06 5.95
CA THR A 163 11.82 -13.40 6.68
C THR A 163 13.21 -13.91 6.30
N ASN A 164 13.30 -15.09 5.71
CA ASN A 164 14.57 -15.75 5.37
C ASN A 164 15.56 -15.85 6.56
N ASP A 165 15.04 -16.00 7.78
CA ASP A 165 15.80 -15.94 9.05
C ASP A 165 16.64 -14.66 9.22
N ASN A 166 16.28 -13.59 8.51
CA ASN A 166 17.04 -12.33 8.45
C ASN A 166 16.21 -11.10 8.87
N GLY A 167 15.52 -11.21 9.99
CA GLY A 167 14.81 -10.04 10.50
C GLY A 167 13.70 -10.35 11.48
N THR A 168 12.99 -9.30 11.85
CA THR A 168 11.94 -9.32 12.88
C THR A 168 10.65 -8.71 12.36
N ILE A 169 9.53 -9.37 12.61
CA ILE A 169 8.20 -8.83 12.38
C ILE A 169 7.65 -8.32 13.71
N ILE A 170 7.36 -7.03 13.79
CA ILE A 170 6.62 -6.41 14.89
C ILE A 170 5.15 -6.36 14.46
N TRP A 171 4.43 -7.42 14.83
CA TRP A 171 3.01 -7.58 14.51
C TRP A 171 2.16 -6.98 15.61
N GLY A 172 1.69 -5.75 15.38
CA GLY A 172 0.91 -4.99 16.35
C GLY A 172 -0.59 -5.30 16.31
N ASP A 173 -1.36 -4.47 16.99
CA ASP A 173 -2.81 -4.64 17.09
C ASP A 173 -3.54 -4.32 15.78
N GLY A 174 -4.75 -4.85 15.63
CA GLY A 174 -5.68 -4.51 14.55
C GLY A 174 -5.32 -5.03 13.17
N ASN A 175 -4.30 -5.87 13.03
CA ASN A 175 -3.98 -6.50 11.76
C ASN A 175 -4.95 -7.62 11.42
N ILE A 176 -5.36 -7.70 10.16
CA ILE A 176 -6.32 -8.69 9.67
C ILE A 176 -5.84 -9.33 8.35
N ASP A 177 -6.46 -10.45 8.00
CA ASP A 177 -6.24 -11.18 6.75
C ASP A 177 -7.60 -11.52 6.17
N VAL A 178 -8.16 -10.62 5.37
CA VAL A 178 -9.47 -10.79 4.73
C VAL A 178 -9.46 -10.22 3.32
N ASP A 179 -10.30 -10.76 2.43
CA ASP A 179 -10.48 -10.18 1.09
C ASP A 179 -10.88 -8.69 1.22
N PRO A 180 -10.11 -7.77 0.64
CA PRO A 180 -10.43 -6.35 0.68
C PRO A 180 -11.77 -5.99 0.05
N MET A 181 -12.29 -6.85 -0.82
CA MET A 181 -13.51 -6.61 -1.59
C MET A 181 -13.42 -5.32 -2.42
N PHE A 182 -12.40 -5.23 -3.25
CA PHE A 182 -12.25 -4.12 -4.19
C PHE A 182 -13.36 -4.10 -5.24
N VAL A 183 -13.80 -2.91 -5.65
CA VAL A 183 -14.90 -2.71 -6.60
C VAL A 183 -14.60 -3.33 -7.99
N ASP A 184 -13.41 -3.05 -8.55
CA ASP A 184 -13.04 -3.54 -9.90
C ASP A 184 -11.52 -3.44 -10.12
N THR A 185 -10.80 -4.45 -9.70
CA THR A 185 -9.33 -4.50 -9.83
C THR A 185 -8.87 -4.58 -11.29
N ALA A 186 -9.69 -5.16 -12.17
CA ALA A 186 -9.35 -5.29 -13.59
C ALA A 186 -9.27 -3.94 -14.30
N ASN A 187 -10.03 -2.96 -13.84
CA ASN A 187 -10.00 -1.59 -14.34
C ASN A 187 -9.27 -0.62 -13.40
N GLY A 188 -8.54 -1.12 -12.41
CA GLY A 188 -7.76 -0.30 -11.49
C GLY A 188 -8.59 0.44 -10.43
N ASN A 189 -9.81 0.01 -10.17
CA ASN A 189 -10.66 0.58 -9.14
C ASN A 189 -10.51 -0.21 -7.83
N TYR A 190 -9.68 0.32 -6.96
CA TYR A 190 -9.36 -0.26 -5.64
C TYR A 190 -10.14 0.39 -4.49
N HIS A 191 -11.28 1.02 -4.78
CA HIS A 191 -12.24 1.39 -3.74
C HIS A 191 -12.86 0.15 -3.11
N LEU A 192 -13.24 0.25 -1.84
CA LEU A 192 -13.87 -0.85 -1.12
C LEU A 192 -15.36 -0.95 -1.48
N LEU A 193 -15.87 -2.18 -1.58
CA LEU A 193 -17.31 -2.41 -1.59
C LEU A 193 -17.89 -2.17 -0.20
N ALA A 194 -19.15 -1.79 -0.10
CA ALA A 194 -19.86 -1.48 1.15
C ALA A 194 -19.90 -2.65 2.16
N SER A 195 -19.61 -3.88 1.71
CA SER A 195 -19.54 -5.08 2.54
C SER A 195 -18.12 -5.40 3.03
N SER A 196 -17.13 -4.61 2.67
CA SER A 196 -15.74 -4.83 3.08
C SER A 196 -15.58 -4.72 4.59
N GLN A 197 -14.86 -5.67 5.16
CA GLN A 197 -14.49 -5.65 6.59
C GLN A 197 -13.39 -4.64 6.90
N LEU A 198 -12.80 -4.00 5.89
CA LEU A 198 -11.75 -2.99 6.04
C LEU A 198 -12.33 -1.62 6.39
N ILE A 199 -13.65 -1.44 6.24
CA ILE A 199 -14.35 -0.20 6.58
C ILE A 199 -14.37 -0.03 8.10
N ASN A 200 -13.94 1.14 8.58
CA ASN A 200 -13.80 1.48 10.01
C ASN A 200 -12.88 0.52 10.79
N ALA A 201 -11.97 -0.19 10.12
CA ALA A 201 -11.07 -1.16 10.73
C ALA A 201 -9.64 -0.63 10.95
N GLY A 202 -9.38 0.61 10.60
CA GLY A 202 -8.08 1.26 10.77
C GLY A 202 -7.78 1.67 12.22
N HIS A 203 -6.67 2.39 12.39
CA HIS A 203 -6.20 2.82 13.70
C HIS A 203 -7.26 3.70 14.40
N PRO A 204 -7.63 3.39 15.66
CA PRO A 204 -8.75 4.04 16.34
C PRO A 204 -8.60 5.55 16.54
N ASP A 205 -7.37 6.06 16.56
CA ASP A 205 -7.08 7.50 16.65
C ASP A 205 -7.05 8.21 15.29
N SER A 206 -7.30 7.46 14.20
CA SER A 206 -7.37 8.00 12.84
C SER A 206 -8.82 8.07 12.39
N THR A 207 -9.18 9.14 11.67
CA THR A 207 -10.55 9.31 11.15
C THR A 207 -10.55 9.64 9.68
N ASP A 208 -11.57 9.16 8.98
CA ASP A 208 -11.87 9.55 7.61
C ASP A 208 -12.59 10.91 7.53
N ALA A 209 -12.77 11.42 6.32
CA ALA A 209 -13.37 12.73 6.08
C ALA A 209 -14.83 12.83 6.53
N ASP A 210 -15.55 11.72 6.71
CA ASP A 210 -16.91 11.67 7.23
C ASP A 210 -16.97 11.59 8.77
N GLY A 211 -15.79 11.57 9.44
CA GLY A 211 -15.68 11.54 10.90
C GLY A 211 -15.75 10.15 11.52
N THR A 212 -15.83 9.09 10.73
CA THR A 212 -15.73 7.69 11.21
C THR A 212 -14.28 7.30 11.45
N ILE A 213 -14.06 6.15 12.12
CA ILE A 213 -12.72 5.57 12.22
C ILE A 213 -12.19 5.32 10.80
N ALA A 214 -10.91 5.55 10.58
CA ALA A 214 -10.30 5.37 9.28
C ALA A 214 -10.48 3.95 8.74
N ASP A 215 -10.65 3.84 7.44
CA ASP A 215 -10.62 2.58 6.74
C ASP A 215 -9.17 2.10 6.56
N ILE A 216 -8.99 0.80 6.36
CA ILE A 216 -7.70 0.27 5.94
C ILE A 216 -7.57 0.44 4.44
N GLY A 217 -6.50 1.12 3.98
CA GLY A 217 -6.17 1.32 2.57
C GLY A 217 -6.21 2.76 2.08
N THR A 218 -5.97 2.94 0.79
CA THR A 218 -5.78 4.27 0.17
C THR A 218 -7.08 5.04 0.00
N TYR A 219 -8.18 4.37 -0.26
CA TYR A 219 -9.46 4.98 -0.62
C TYR A 219 -10.52 4.68 0.43
N PRO A 220 -10.84 5.64 1.31
CA PRO A 220 -11.87 5.42 2.32
C PRO A 220 -13.26 5.28 1.68
N TYR A 221 -14.08 4.43 2.28
CA TYR A 221 -15.49 4.29 1.98
C TYR A 221 -16.27 5.34 2.77
N LEU A 222 -16.52 6.48 2.18
CA LEU A 222 -17.21 7.57 2.86
C LEU A 222 -18.72 7.33 2.87
N ASN A 223 -19.31 7.36 4.04
CA ASN A 223 -20.76 7.32 4.23
C ASN A 223 -21.37 8.68 3.86
N SER A 224 -21.41 9.01 2.58
CA SER A 224 -21.92 10.30 2.09
C SER A 224 -23.45 10.34 1.93
N TYR A 225 -24.19 9.48 2.68
CA TYR A 225 -25.63 9.51 2.62
C TYR A 225 -26.16 10.74 3.36
N SER A 226 -26.56 11.75 2.61
CA SER A 226 -27.21 12.98 3.10
C SER A 226 -28.72 12.96 2.94
N GLY A 227 -29.30 11.78 2.69
CA GLY A 227 -30.74 11.60 2.50
C GLY A 227 -31.52 11.42 3.83
N PRO A 228 -32.83 11.27 3.76
CA PRO A 228 -33.65 11.01 4.95
C PRO A 228 -33.27 9.66 5.58
N THR A 229 -33.29 9.61 6.92
CA THR A 229 -33.04 8.38 7.66
C THR A 229 -34.14 7.36 7.38
N TRP A 230 -33.79 6.20 6.87
CA TRP A 230 -34.72 5.10 6.63
C TRP A 230 -34.79 4.20 7.87
N TYR A 231 -35.98 4.03 8.43
CA TYR A 231 -36.21 3.10 9.51
C TYR A 231 -36.76 1.79 8.94
N ILE A 232 -36.02 0.72 9.10
CA ILE A 232 -36.48 -0.64 8.74
C ILE A 232 -36.98 -1.32 10.01
N SER A 233 -38.18 -1.81 10.01
CA SER A 233 -38.79 -2.54 11.12
C SER A 233 -39.30 -3.88 10.61
N GLU A 234 -39.17 -4.94 11.41
CA GLU A 234 -39.69 -6.28 11.09
C GLU A 234 -41.21 -6.28 10.85
N SER A 235 -41.92 -5.28 11.38
CA SER A 235 -43.35 -5.08 11.16
C SER A 235 -43.65 -4.07 10.05
N GLY A 236 -42.67 -3.67 9.27
CA GLY A 236 -42.82 -2.78 8.11
C GLY A 236 -43.75 -3.39 7.05
N ASN A 237 -44.55 -2.55 6.40
CA ASN A 237 -45.45 -2.96 5.33
C ASN A 237 -45.09 -2.23 4.03
N ASP A 238 -44.43 -2.96 3.12
CA ASP A 238 -43.95 -2.45 1.83
C ASP A 238 -45.06 -1.97 0.91
N THR A 239 -46.31 -2.40 1.13
CA THR A 239 -47.45 -2.00 0.28
C THR A 239 -47.95 -0.57 0.55
N THR A 240 -47.52 0.03 1.66
CA THR A 240 -47.91 1.39 2.05
C THR A 240 -46.76 2.38 2.13
N ALA A 241 -45.52 1.91 1.93
CA ALA A 241 -44.34 2.77 1.90
C ALA A 241 -44.32 3.59 0.60
N THR A 242 -44.63 4.86 0.67
CA THR A 242 -44.67 5.74 -0.54
C THR A 242 -43.31 6.30 -0.91
N GLY A 243 -42.26 6.04 -0.14
CA GLY A 243 -40.92 6.56 -0.42
C GLY A 243 -40.82 8.07 -0.52
N ALA A 244 -41.83 8.80 -0.10
CA ALA A 244 -41.91 10.23 -0.25
C ALA A 244 -42.03 10.93 1.08
N SER A 245 -41.09 11.76 1.35
CA SER A 245 -40.97 13.05 2.01
C SER A 245 -39.87 13.19 2.98
#